data_ac11ec294cf1a719ae305873090f0b8f
#
_entry.id   ac11ec294cf1a719ae305873090f0b8f
#
_cell.length_a   1.000
_cell.length_b   1.000
_cell.length_c   1.000
_cell.angle_alpha   90.00
_cell.angle_beta   90.00
_cell.angle_gamma   90.00
#
_symmetry.space_group_name_H-M   'P 1'
#
loop_
_entity.id
_entity.type
_entity.pdbx_description
1 polymer ?
#
loop_
_entity_poly.entity_id
_entity_poly.type
_entity_poly.pdbx_seq_one_letter_code
_entity_poly.pdbx_strand_id
1 'polypeptide(L)'
;MKVNYYEVLGVERSASEQEIRERFRRLARENHPDRYTGPDKNDAERRFQTLTEAVNVLTNAARRKQHDAELSSPTAKGGTVDFAQIARAYLAKGAKAWKENDWRGAYENFDMAAKHNPADAKAHHYLALASTRIGNLRQAVQSIEAAVQKEPVNSVYLKDAGLICRRAGLVAKAERYFGEALQWDPANLEVQGALAEIRSGRAKKG
;
A
#
# COMPACT_ATOMS: atom_id res chain seq x y z
N MET A 1 10.41 -15.09 -15.00
CA MET A 1 10.81 -15.05 -13.57
C MET A 1 10.25 -16.29 -12.91
N LYS A 2 11.07 -17.09 -12.22
CA LYS A 2 10.58 -18.29 -11.52
C LYS A 2 10.02 -17.87 -10.15
N VAL A 3 8.82 -18.33 -9.84
CA VAL A 3 8.10 -18.02 -8.60
C VAL A 3 8.63 -18.90 -7.47
N ASN A 4 8.97 -18.34 -6.31
CA ASN A 4 9.30 -19.12 -5.12
C ASN A 4 8.02 -19.47 -4.36
N TYR A 5 7.55 -20.69 -4.51
CA TYR A 5 6.29 -21.15 -3.93
C TYR A 5 6.30 -21.23 -2.40
N TYR A 6 7.47 -21.37 -1.76
CA TYR A 6 7.59 -21.29 -0.30
C TYR A 6 7.25 -19.90 0.21
N GLU A 7 7.74 -18.87 -0.48
CA GLU A 7 7.44 -17.48 -0.15
C GLU A 7 5.97 -17.12 -0.44
N VAL A 8 5.41 -17.64 -1.54
CA VAL A 8 3.98 -17.46 -1.87
C VAL A 8 3.08 -17.94 -0.74
N LEU A 9 3.40 -19.09 -0.15
CA LEU A 9 2.64 -19.62 0.99
C LEU A 9 3.11 -19.07 2.34
N GLY A 10 4.27 -18.42 2.40
CA GLY A 10 4.87 -17.95 3.65
C GLY A 10 5.22 -19.12 4.59
N VAL A 11 5.88 -20.15 4.05
CA VAL A 11 6.35 -21.32 4.78
C VAL A 11 7.84 -21.52 4.56
N GLU A 12 8.49 -22.21 5.51
CA GLU A 12 9.90 -22.58 5.39
C GLU A 12 10.10 -23.67 4.32
N ARG A 13 11.32 -23.75 3.75
CA ARG A 13 11.67 -24.82 2.81
C ARG A 13 11.62 -26.22 3.45
N SER A 14 11.75 -26.30 4.77
CA SER A 14 11.64 -27.52 5.58
C SER A 14 10.22 -27.91 5.91
N ALA A 15 9.22 -27.08 5.58
CA ALA A 15 7.83 -27.30 5.94
C ALA A 15 7.31 -28.67 5.45
N SER A 16 6.58 -29.36 6.32
CA SER A 16 5.89 -30.59 6.01
C SER A 16 4.73 -30.36 5.04
N GLU A 17 4.29 -31.42 4.38
CA GLU A 17 3.12 -31.36 3.50
C GLU A 17 1.86 -30.89 4.26
N GLN A 18 1.73 -31.28 5.52
CA GLN A 18 0.61 -30.88 6.37
C GLN A 18 0.61 -29.39 6.63
N GLU A 19 1.76 -28.81 7.02
CA GLU A 19 1.92 -27.37 7.24
C GLU A 19 1.63 -26.56 5.97
N ILE A 20 2.12 -27.04 4.81
CA ILE A 20 1.86 -26.43 3.51
C ILE A 20 0.35 -26.42 3.22
N ARG A 21 -0.36 -27.54 3.43
CA ARG A 21 -1.82 -27.64 3.22
C ARG A 21 -2.62 -26.77 4.19
N GLU A 22 -2.20 -26.67 5.44
CA GLU A 22 -2.85 -25.82 6.46
C GLU A 22 -2.68 -24.35 6.12
N ARG A 23 -1.48 -23.96 5.73
CA ARG A 23 -1.19 -22.60 5.33
C ARG A 23 -1.97 -22.18 4.08
N PHE A 24 -2.00 -23.08 3.07
CA PHE A 24 -2.82 -22.86 1.87
C PHE A 24 -4.28 -22.66 2.21
N ARG A 25 -4.89 -23.54 3.04
CA ARG A 25 -6.31 -23.44 3.42
C ARG A 25 -6.65 -22.10 4.08
N ARG A 26 -5.72 -21.54 4.87
CA ARG A 26 -5.89 -20.23 5.48
C ARG A 26 -5.85 -19.13 4.42
N LEU A 27 -4.81 -19.08 3.61
CA LEU A 27 -4.64 -18.08 2.56
C LEU A 27 -5.74 -18.17 1.49
N ALA A 28 -6.18 -19.36 1.13
CA ALA A 28 -7.25 -19.57 0.18
C ALA A 28 -8.59 -18.99 0.67
N ARG A 29 -8.88 -19.10 1.97
CA ARG A 29 -10.08 -18.48 2.57
C ARG A 29 -9.98 -16.95 2.58
N GLU A 30 -8.80 -16.42 2.85
CA GLU A 30 -8.55 -14.96 2.87
C GLU A 30 -8.61 -14.34 1.47
N ASN A 31 -8.16 -15.06 0.44
CA ASN A 31 -8.03 -14.58 -0.93
C ASN A 31 -9.06 -15.21 -1.90
N HIS A 32 -10.17 -15.76 -1.38
CA HIS A 32 -11.17 -16.40 -2.26
C HIS A 32 -11.84 -15.35 -3.16
N PRO A 33 -11.90 -15.57 -4.49
CA PRO A 33 -12.44 -14.60 -5.44
C PRO A 33 -13.87 -14.15 -5.14
N ASP A 34 -14.70 -15.02 -4.55
CA ASP A 34 -16.09 -14.71 -4.21
C ASP A 34 -16.25 -13.66 -3.10
N ARG A 35 -15.17 -13.33 -2.40
CA ARG A 35 -15.16 -12.28 -1.38
C ARG A 35 -14.88 -10.88 -1.95
N TYR A 36 -14.58 -10.80 -3.23
CA TYR A 36 -14.20 -9.58 -3.93
C TYR A 36 -15.16 -9.29 -5.07
N THR A 37 -15.43 -8.02 -5.31
CA THR A 37 -16.30 -7.55 -6.40
C THR A 37 -15.56 -6.50 -7.24
N GLY A 38 -15.96 -6.34 -8.50
CA GLY A 38 -15.35 -5.37 -9.40
C GLY A 38 -13.89 -5.69 -9.78
N PRO A 39 -13.04 -4.67 -9.97
CA PRO A 39 -11.66 -4.85 -10.42
C PRO A 39 -10.79 -5.71 -9.49
N ASP A 40 -11.08 -5.68 -8.19
CA ASP A 40 -10.34 -6.42 -7.17
C ASP A 40 -10.51 -7.95 -7.32
N LYS A 41 -11.59 -8.39 -7.98
CA LYS A 41 -11.86 -9.81 -8.23
C LYS A 41 -10.79 -10.44 -9.12
N ASN A 42 -10.37 -9.78 -10.19
CA ASN A 42 -9.33 -10.27 -11.09
C ASN A 42 -7.99 -10.47 -10.38
N ASP A 43 -7.65 -9.57 -9.45
CA ASP A 43 -6.42 -9.68 -8.67
C ASP A 43 -6.52 -10.79 -7.62
N ALA A 44 -7.69 -10.96 -7.01
CA ALA A 44 -7.96 -12.08 -6.10
C ALA A 44 -7.88 -13.44 -6.83
N GLU A 45 -8.42 -13.52 -8.05
CA GLU A 45 -8.33 -14.73 -8.89
C GLU A 45 -6.86 -15.08 -9.21
N ARG A 46 -6.05 -14.11 -9.61
CA ARG A 46 -4.61 -14.32 -9.88
C ARG A 46 -3.86 -14.80 -8.63
N ARG A 47 -4.13 -14.18 -7.47
CA ARG A 47 -3.51 -14.61 -6.20
C ARG A 47 -3.94 -16.02 -5.85
N PHE A 48 -5.23 -16.33 -5.99
CA PHE A 48 -5.77 -17.65 -5.70
C PHE A 48 -5.19 -18.73 -6.64
N GLN A 49 -5.02 -18.41 -7.94
CA GLN A 49 -4.33 -19.28 -8.89
C GLN A 49 -2.88 -19.55 -8.45
N THR A 50 -2.14 -18.51 -8.08
CA THR A 50 -0.74 -18.64 -7.63
C THR A 50 -0.64 -19.47 -6.34
N LEU A 51 -1.56 -19.29 -5.39
CA LEU A 51 -1.63 -20.10 -4.17
C LEU A 51 -1.93 -21.56 -4.48
N THR A 52 -2.85 -21.81 -5.43
CA THR A 52 -3.22 -23.16 -5.87
C THR A 52 -2.05 -23.86 -6.57
N GLU A 53 -1.32 -23.13 -7.41
CA GLU A 53 -0.12 -23.66 -8.06
C GLU A 53 0.97 -23.99 -7.04
N ALA A 54 1.20 -23.10 -6.06
CA ALA A 54 2.17 -23.28 -4.99
C ALA A 54 1.89 -24.57 -4.19
N VAL A 55 0.65 -24.80 -3.75
CA VAL A 55 0.31 -26.02 -3.01
C VAL A 55 0.47 -27.27 -3.88
N ASN A 56 0.06 -27.22 -5.14
CA ASN A 56 0.17 -28.37 -6.07
C ASN A 56 1.63 -28.76 -6.35
N VAL A 57 2.54 -27.78 -6.39
CA VAL A 57 3.98 -28.03 -6.57
C VAL A 57 4.59 -28.55 -5.28
N LEU A 58 4.35 -27.90 -4.15
CA LEU A 58 5.05 -28.18 -2.89
C LEU A 58 4.55 -29.44 -2.17
N THR A 59 3.31 -29.88 -2.44
CA THR A 59 2.77 -31.16 -1.89
C THR A 59 3.00 -32.36 -2.79
N ASN A 60 3.61 -32.17 -3.97
CA ASN A 60 4.04 -33.27 -4.83
C ASN A 60 5.57 -33.42 -4.73
N ALA A 61 6.04 -34.55 -4.17
CA ALA A 61 7.46 -34.77 -3.89
C ALA A 61 8.36 -34.57 -5.13
N ALA A 62 7.95 -35.03 -6.31
CA ALA A 62 8.73 -34.92 -7.54
C ALA A 62 8.81 -33.46 -8.01
N ARG A 63 7.68 -32.75 -8.01
CA ARG A 63 7.60 -31.33 -8.41
C ARG A 63 8.33 -30.43 -7.40
N ARG A 64 8.22 -30.74 -6.09
CA ARG A 64 8.95 -30.03 -5.03
C ARG A 64 10.45 -30.17 -5.22
N LYS A 65 10.94 -31.38 -5.47
CA LYS A 65 12.37 -31.64 -5.73
C LYS A 65 12.86 -30.88 -6.97
N GLN A 66 12.06 -30.84 -8.03
CA GLN A 66 12.38 -30.05 -9.23
C GLN A 66 12.42 -28.56 -8.91
N HIS A 67 11.44 -28.04 -8.20
CA HIS A 67 11.39 -26.65 -7.75
C HIS A 67 12.59 -26.28 -6.86
N ASP A 68 12.96 -27.16 -5.92
CA ASP A 68 14.14 -26.98 -5.06
C ASP A 68 15.43 -26.94 -5.86
N ALA A 69 15.58 -27.83 -6.85
CA ALA A 69 16.72 -27.83 -7.76
C ALA A 69 16.81 -26.56 -8.60
N GLU A 70 15.64 -26.06 -9.06
CA GLU A 70 15.55 -24.81 -9.81
C GLU A 70 15.90 -23.59 -8.95
N LEU A 71 15.49 -23.58 -7.67
CA LEU A 71 15.85 -22.53 -6.70
C LEU A 71 17.34 -22.57 -6.29
N SER A 72 17.97 -23.75 -6.38
CA SER A 72 19.39 -23.95 -6.01
C SER A 72 20.36 -23.72 -7.16
N SER A 73 19.88 -23.58 -8.41
CA SER A 73 20.73 -23.32 -9.57
C SER A 73 21.35 -21.93 -9.49
N PRO A 74 22.66 -21.75 -9.81
CA PRO A 74 23.35 -20.45 -9.76
C PRO A 74 22.73 -19.38 -10.68
N THR A 75 21.97 -19.80 -11.69
CA THR A 75 21.20 -18.92 -12.60
C THR A 75 19.81 -18.56 -12.06
N ALA A 76 19.37 -19.28 -11.03
CA ALA A 76 18.18 -18.96 -10.28
C ALA A 76 18.52 -18.00 -9.13
N LYS A 77 18.86 -16.76 -9.44
CA LYS A 77 18.48 -15.68 -8.53
C LYS A 77 16.98 -15.78 -8.46
N GLY A 78 16.49 -16.50 -7.44
CA GLY A 78 15.08 -16.72 -7.19
C GLY A 78 14.38 -15.38 -7.34
N GLY A 79 13.49 -15.29 -8.32
CA GLY A 79 12.61 -14.17 -8.39
C GLY A 79 11.66 -14.30 -7.22
N THR A 80 12.09 -13.86 -6.04
CA THR A 80 11.17 -13.33 -5.07
C THR A 80 10.26 -12.44 -5.88
N VAL A 81 8.96 -12.65 -5.80
CA VAL A 81 8.03 -11.62 -6.29
C VAL A 81 8.48 -10.39 -5.51
N ASP A 82 9.26 -9.54 -6.17
CA ASP A 82 9.72 -8.31 -5.55
C ASP A 82 8.51 -7.40 -5.49
N PHE A 83 7.73 -7.59 -4.41
CA PHE A 83 6.56 -6.77 -4.14
C PHE A 83 6.93 -5.29 -4.14
N ALA A 84 8.18 -4.95 -3.79
CA ALA A 84 8.68 -3.59 -3.90
C ALA A 84 8.84 -3.18 -5.38
N GLN A 85 9.27 -4.07 -6.26
CA GLN A 85 9.33 -3.78 -7.70
C GLN A 85 7.92 -3.64 -8.30
N ILE A 86 6.98 -4.50 -7.90
CA ILE A 86 5.57 -4.39 -8.30
C ILE A 86 4.98 -3.06 -7.80
N ALA A 87 5.21 -2.71 -6.53
CA ALA A 87 4.76 -1.44 -5.97
C ALA A 87 5.33 -0.25 -6.74
N ARG A 88 6.62 -0.27 -7.10
CA ARG A 88 7.24 0.78 -7.93
C ARG A 88 6.59 0.89 -9.30
N ALA A 89 6.26 -0.24 -9.92
CA ALA A 89 5.57 -0.24 -11.23
C ALA A 89 4.17 0.40 -11.12
N TYR A 90 3.43 0.10 -10.06
CA TYR A 90 2.14 0.74 -9.80
C TYR A 90 2.29 2.23 -9.46
N LEU A 91 3.30 2.62 -8.67
CA LEU A 91 3.60 4.03 -8.43
C LEU A 91 3.87 4.79 -9.74
N ALA A 92 4.63 4.20 -10.65
CA ALA A 92 4.91 4.82 -11.96
C ALA A 92 3.63 4.96 -12.81
N LYS A 93 2.76 3.93 -12.83
CA LYS A 93 1.46 3.98 -13.52
C LYS A 93 0.55 5.04 -12.91
N GLY A 94 0.48 5.09 -11.58
CA GLY A 94 -0.31 6.10 -10.86
C GLY A 94 0.20 7.52 -11.14
N ALA A 95 1.51 7.73 -11.17
CA ALA A 95 2.10 9.03 -11.51
C ALA A 95 1.82 9.43 -12.97
N LYS A 96 1.77 8.48 -13.91
CA LYS A 96 1.36 8.73 -15.28
C LYS A 96 -0.11 9.16 -15.35
N ALA A 97 -1.03 8.39 -14.75
CA ALA A 97 -2.45 8.70 -14.67
C ALA A 97 -2.69 10.08 -14.02
N TRP A 98 -1.92 10.40 -12.96
CA TRP A 98 -1.96 11.72 -12.32
C TRP A 98 -1.64 12.87 -13.29
N LYS A 99 -0.59 12.72 -14.11
CA LYS A 99 -0.21 13.72 -15.11
C LYS A 99 -1.27 13.89 -16.20
N GLU A 100 -1.99 12.83 -16.51
CA GLU A 100 -3.09 12.81 -17.49
C GLU A 100 -4.43 13.27 -16.92
N ASN A 101 -4.46 13.71 -15.63
CA ASN A 101 -5.64 14.08 -14.86
C ASN A 101 -6.67 12.93 -14.70
N ASP A 102 -6.26 11.69 -14.92
CA ASP A 102 -7.04 10.51 -14.58
C ASP A 102 -6.90 10.22 -13.07
N TRP A 103 -7.71 10.94 -12.29
CA TRP A 103 -7.66 10.85 -10.81
C TRP A 103 -8.10 9.48 -10.30
N ARG A 104 -8.99 8.81 -11.02
CA ARG A 104 -9.45 7.48 -10.64
C ARG A 104 -8.39 6.42 -10.94
N GLY A 105 -7.80 6.42 -12.13
CA GLY A 105 -6.69 5.56 -12.48
C GLY A 105 -5.47 5.80 -11.57
N ALA A 106 -5.19 7.05 -11.21
CA ALA A 106 -4.15 7.38 -10.23
C ALA A 106 -4.43 6.75 -8.87
N TYR A 107 -5.68 6.90 -8.36
CA TYR A 107 -6.11 6.29 -7.10
C TYR A 107 -5.94 4.77 -7.11
N GLU A 108 -6.45 4.08 -8.12
CA GLU A 108 -6.37 2.62 -8.23
C GLU A 108 -4.92 2.12 -8.25
N ASN A 109 -4.06 2.79 -9.01
CA ASN A 109 -2.65 2.40 -9.09
C ASN A 109 -1.88 2.72 -7.79
N PHE A 110 -2.14 3.84 -7.12
CA PHE A 110 -1.49 4.14 -5.84
C PHE A 110 -1.99 3.24 -4.72
N ASP A 111 -3.26 2.82 -4.74
CA ASP A 111 -3.81 1.84 -3.81
C ASP A 111 -3.13 0.46 -3.98
N MET A 112 -2.95 0.03 -5.22
CA MET A 112 -2.19 -1.19 -5.50
C MET A 112 -0.73 -1.08 -5.05
N ALA A 113 -0.08 0.08 -5.24
CA ALA A 113 1.27 0.29 -4.77
C ALA A 113 1.37 0.17 -3.24
N ALA A 114 0.46 0.80 -2.50
CA ALA A 114 0.41 0.73 -1.04
C ALA A 114 0.10 -0.69 -0.52
N LYS A 115 -0.75 -1.45 -1.23
CA LYS A 115 -1.04 -2.86 -0.91
C LYS A 115 0.17 -3.78 -1.13
N HIS A 116 0.95 -3.56 -2.20
CA HIS A 116 2.14 -4.37 -2.49
C HIS A 116 3.36 -4.01 -1.65
N ASN A 117 3.48 -2.77 -1.21
CA ASN A 117 4.51 -2.33 -0.28
C ASN A 117 3.90 -1.44 0.83
N PRO A 118 3.30 -2.04 1.86
CA PRO A 118 2.68 -1.29 2.95
C PRO A 118 3.67 -0.45 3.79
N ALA A 119 4.97 -0.67 3.63
CA ALA A 119 6.00 0.11 4.31
C ALA A 119 6.36 1.41 3.58
N ASP A 120 5.95 1.56 2.31
CA ASP A 120 6.29 2.71 1.49
C ASP A 120 5.43 3.94 1.83
N ALA A 121 6.01 4.88 2.58
CA ALA A 121 5.35 6.13 2.94
C ALA A 121 4.89 6.94 1.71
N LYS A 122 5.68 6.91 0.63
CA LYS A 122 5.40 7.62 -0.62
C LYS A 122 4.15 7.07 -1.31
N ALA A 123 3.95 5.74 -1.31
CA ALA A 123 2.75 5.12 -1.85
C ALA A 123 1.49 5.58 -1.10
N HIS A 124 1.54 5.56 0.22
CA HIS A 124 0.46 6.07 1.07
C HIS A 124 0.20 7.56 0.87
N HIS A 125 1.24 8.38 0.74
CA HIS A 125 1.10 9.81 0.48
C HIS A 125 0.38 10.07 -0.85
N TYR A 126 0.82 9.45 -1.94
CA TYR A 126 0.15 9.63 -3.25
C TYR A 126 -1.28 9.07 -3.27
N LEU A 127 -1.53 7.96 -2.57
CA LEU A 127 -2.88 7.44 -2.40
C LEU A 127 -3.79 8.46 -1.69
N ALA A 128 -3.28 9.14 -0.66
CA ALA A 128 -4.01 10.18 0.05
C ALA A 128 -4.36 11.36 -0.87
N LEU A 129 -3.41 11.82 -1.67
CA LEU A 129 -3.63 12.91 -2.62
C LEU A 129 -4.67 12.52 -3.68
N ALA A 130 -4.56 11.31 -4.26
CA ALA A 130 -5.51 10.81 -5.26
C ALA A 130 -6.91 10.62 -4.66
N SER A 131 -7.00 10.07 -3.44
CA SER A 131 -8.25 9.94 -2.69
C SER A 131 -8.92 11.30 -2.46
N THR A 132 -8.13 12.33 -2.19
CA THR A 132 -8.62 13.70 -2.02
C THR A 132 -9.19 14.27 -3.31
N ARG A 133 -8.57 13.96 -4.46
CA ARG A 133 -9.04 14.39 -5.80
C ARG A 133 -10.38 13.77 -6.17
N ILE A 134 -10.58 12.48 -5.87
CA ILE A 134 -11.84 11.77 -6.13
C ILE A 134 -12.92 11.99 -5.05
N GLY A 135 -12.62 12.80 -4.00
CA GLY A 135 -13.56 13.10 -2.92
C GLY A 135 -13.67 12.04 -1.83
N ASN A 136 -12.88 10.97 -1.87
CA ASN A 136 -12.84 9.94 -0.82
C ASN A 136 -12.00 10.42 0.38
N LEU A 137 -12.56 11.38 1.14
CA LEU A 137 -11.85 12.03 2.26
C LEU A 137 -11.52 11.06 3.39
N ARG A 138 -12.34 10.03 3.61
CA ARG A 138 -12.07 9.01 4.62
C ARG A 138 -10.77 8.25 4.29
N GLN A 139 -10.64 7.75 3.06
CA GLN A 139 -9.43 7.07 2.61
C GLN A 139 -8.24 8.01 2.59
N ALA A 140 -8.44 9.27 2.17
CA ALA A 140 -7.37 10.27 2.16
C ALA A 140 -6.76 10.48 3.55
N VAL A 141 -7.59 10.61 4.59
CA VAL A 141 -7.13 10.75 5.97
C VAL A 141 -6.38 9.50 6.44
N GLN A 142 -6.92 8.30 6.20
CA GLN A 142 -6.27 7.05 6.59
C GLN A 142 -4.89 6.90 5.92
N SER A 143 -4.81 7.19 4.63
CA SER A 143 -3.57 7.03 3.87
C SER A 143 -2.52 8.06 4.26
N ILE A 144 -2.89 9.32 4.49
CA ILE A 144 -1.90 10.32 4.90
C ILE A 144 -1.41 10.07 6.32
N GLU A 145 -2.26 9.61 7.23
CA GLU A 145 -1.85 9.21 8.58
C GLU A 145 -0.86 8.03 8.53
N ALA A 146 -1.08 7.06 7.63
CA ALA A 146 -0.13 5.98 7.40
C ALA A 146 1.22 6.48 6.86
N ALA A 147 1.23 7.47 5.96
CA ALA A 147 2.46 8.08 5.46
C ALA A 147 3.23 8.80 6.58
N VAL A 148 2.54 9.62 7.37
CA VAL A 148 3.12 10.34 8.52
C VAL A 148 3.66 9.36 9.58
N GLN A 149 2.96 8.26 9.85
CA GLN A 149 3.43 7.25 10.80
C GLN A 149 4.76 6.62 10.38
N LYS A 150 5.01 6.50 9.08
CA LYS A 150 6.25 5.93 8.54
C LYS A 150 7.39 6.96 8.49
N GLU A 151 7.06 8.21 8.21
CA GLU A 151 8.02 9.32 8.12
C GLU A 151 7.52 10.52 8.95
N PRO A 152 7.59 10.45 10.29
CA PRO A 152 6.96 11.43 11.18
C PRO A 152 7.59 12.83 11.15
N VAL A 153 8.79 12.96 10.62
CA VAL A 153 9.51 14.22 10.50
C VAL A 153 9.42 14.84 9.10
N ASN A 154 8.70 14.22 8.18
CA ASN A 154 8.55 14.72 6.82
C ASN A 154 7.55 15.89 6.79
N SER A 155 8.08 17.12 6.71
CA SER A 155 7.26 18.34 6.73
C SER A 155 6.23 18.40 5.60
N VAL A 156 6.52 17.82 4.43
CA VAL A 156 5.59 17.74 3.30
C VAL A 156 4.39 16.87 3.65
N TYR A 157 4.63 15.69 4.25
CA TYR A 157 3.54 14.79 4.65
C TYR A 157 2.70 15.38 5.77
N LEU A 158 3.34 16.05 6.74
CA LEU A 158 2.66 16.75 7.83
C LEU A 158 1.81 17.92 7.30
N LYS A 159 2.33 18.71 6.35
CA LYS A 159 1.57 19.77 5.69
C LYS A 159 0.34 19.20 4.98
N ASP A 160 0.54 18.18 4.15
CA ASP A 160 -0.56 17.58 3.39
C ASP A 160 -1.58 16.89 4.30
N ALA A 161 -1.15 16.32 5.43
CA ALA A 161 -2.03 15.79 6.47
C ALA A 161 -2.92 16.90 7.05
N GLY A 162 -2.33 18.05 7.35
CA GLY A 162 -3.10 19.23 7.78
C GLY A 162 -4.13 19.68 6.76
N LEU A 163 -3.75 19.77 5.48
CA LEU A 163 -4.67 20.16 4.39
C LEU A 163 -5.81 19.16 4.20
N ILE A 164 -5.49 17.87 4.17
CA ILE A 164 -6.48 16.79 4.01
C ILE A 164 -7.44 16.74 5.20
N CYS A 165 -6.92 16.82 6.44
CA CYS A 165 -7.74 16.85 7.65
C CYS A 165 -8.64 18.09 7.67
N ARG A 166 -8.15 19.27 7.27
CA ARG A 166 -8.97 20.48 7.15
C ARG A 166 -10.10 20.28 6.16
N ARG A 167 -9.81 19.74 4.98
CA ARG A 167 -10.82 19.42 3.95
C ARG A 167 -11.86 18.39 4.43
N ALA A 168 -11.45 17.46 5.27
CA ALA A 168 -12.31 16.45 5.89
C ALA A 168 -13.11 16.98 7.10
N GLY A 169 -12.98 18.27 7.45
CA GLY A 169 -13.64 18.88 8.61
C GLY A 169 -13.00 18.52 9.97
N LEU A 170 -11.86 17.84 9.97
CA LEU A 170 -11.13 17.41 11.17
C LEU A 170 -10.19 18.51 11.66
N VAL A 171 -10.77 19.67 12.05
CA VAL A 171 -10.06 20.93 12.33
C VAL A 171 -8.99 20.75 13.43
N ALA A 172 -9.27 20.01 14.50
CA ALA A 172 -8.31 19.78 15.58
C ALA A 172 -7.09 18.96 15.10
N LYS A 173 -7.30 17.95 14.26
CA LYS A 173 -6.21 17.19 13.65
C LYS A 173 -5.41 18.06 12.68
N ALA A 174 -6.07 18.88 11.88
CA ALA A 174 -5.42 19.81 10.96
C ALA A 174 -4.50 20.78 11.70
N GLU A 175 -4.98 21.41 12.78
CA GLU A 175 -4.20 22.32 13.61
C GLU A 175 -2.94 21.65 14.18
N ARG A 176 -3.08 20.40 14.67
CA ARG A 176 -1.95 19.61 15.18
C ARG A 176 -0.91 19.36 14.10
N TYR A 177 -1.33 18.84 12.93
CA TYR A 177 -0.40 18.52 11.85
C TYR A 177 0.29 19.77 11.28
N PHE A 178 -0.40 20.90 11.17
CA PHE A 178 0.24 22.16 10.78
C PHE A 178 1.24 22.65 11.82
N GLY A 179 0.94 22.48 13.11
CA GLY A 179 1.89 22.80 14.18
C GLY A 179 3.15 21.92 14.11
N GLU A 180 2.98 20.62 13.91
CA GLU A 180 4.09 19.68 13.72
C GLU A 180 4.90 19.99 12.46
N ALA A 181 4.24 20.34 11.34
CA ALA A 181 4.93 20.72 10.10
C ALA A 181 5.84 21.93 10.28
N LEU A 182 5.39 22.95 11.03
CA LEU A 182 6.18 24.16 11.32
C LEU A 182 7.36 23.91 12.27
N GLN A 183 7.38 22.81 13.01
CA GLN A 183 8.57 22.45 13.79
C GLN A 183 9.73 22.05 12.88
N TRP A 184 9.43 21.43 11.72
CA TRP A 184 10.42 20.95 10.76
C TRP A 184 10.67 21.95 9.61
N ASP A 185 9.66 22.75 9.27
CA ASP A 185 9.75 23.79 8.24
C ASP A 185 9.09 25.09 8.75
N PRO A 186 9.76 25.83 9.63
CA PRO A 186 9.20 27.05 10.24
C PRO A 186 8.90 28.16 9.23
N ALA A 187 9.56 28.16 8.08
CA ALA A 187 9.43 29.21 7.06
C ALA A 187 8.26 28.95 6.08
N ASN A 188 7.50 27.89 6.24
CA ASN A 188 6.41 27.53 5.35
C ASN A 188 5.20 28.46 5.48
N LEU A 189 5.15 29.48 4.61
CA LEU A 189 4.11 30.50 4.63
C LEU A 189 2.69 29.94 4.40
N GLU A 190 2.55 28.88 3.60
CA GLU A 190 1.27 28.21 3.34
C GLU A 190 0.71 27.62 4.65
N VAL A 191 1.55 26.92 5.40
CA VAL A 191 1.17 26.29 6.66
C VAL A 191 0.91 27.35 7.74
N GLN A 192 1.74 28.40 7.82
CA GLN A 192 1.50 29.51 8.75
C GLN A 192 0.14 30.17 8.49
N GLY A 193 -0.18 30.48 7.23
CA GLY A 193 -1.46 31.04 6.83
C GLY A 193 -2.64 30.12 7.18
N ALA A 194 -2.55 28.85 6.84
CA ALA A 194 -3.59 27.87 7.14
C ALA A 194 -3.86 27.70 8.65
N LEU A 195 -2.81 27.73 9.46
CA LEU A 195 -2.91 27.67 10.91
C LEU A 195 -3.53 28.94 11.50
N ALA A 196 -3.15 30.11 11.00
CA ALA A 196 -3.72 31.39 11.42
C ALA A 196 -5.22 31.48 11.10
N GLU A 197 -5.65 31.00 9.92
CA GLU A 197 -7.07 30.92 9.55
C GLU A 197 -7.88 30.04 10.52
N ILE A 198 -7.36 28.86 10.88
CA ILE A 198 -8.04 27.97 11.84
C ILE A 198 -8.19 28.65 13.19
N ARG A 199 -7.14 29.32 13.69
CA ARG A 199 -7.15 29.99 15.00
C ARG A 199 -8.10 31.20 15.02
N SER A 200 -8.10 32.01 13.97
CA SER A 200 -9.01 33.16 13.85
C SER A 200 -10.48 32.73 13.71
N GLY A 201 -10.75 31.62 13.02
CA GLY A 201 -12.09 31.05 12.88
C GLY A 201 -12.65 30.49 14.20
N ARG A 202 -11.78 30.02 15.10
CA ARG A 202 -12.18 29.64 16.47
C ARG A 202 -12.50 30.84 17.35
N ALA A 203 -11.68 31.89 17.29
CA ALA A 203 -11.89 33.10 18.08
C ALA A 203 -13.20 33.84 17.78
N LYS A 204 -13.78 33.65 16.58
CA LYS A 204 -15.08 34.24 16.19
C LYS A 204 -16.30 33.40 16.60
N LYS A 205 -16.10 32.18 17.10
CA LYS A 205 -17.20 31.26 17.47
C LYS A 205 -17.32 31.01 18.98
N GLY A 206 -16.40 31.53 19.79
CA GLY A 206 -16.41 31.51 21.24
C GLY A 206 -16.66 32.90 21.80
#